data_d2ba632f2eac7875f6f7d3e6a431ebef
#
_entry.id   d2ba632f2eac7875f6f7d3e6a431ebef
#
_cell.length_a   1.000
_cell.length_b   1.000
_cell.length_c   1.000
_cell.angle_alpha   90.00
_cell.angle_beta   90.00
_cell.angle_gamma   90.00
#
_symmetry.space_group_name_H-M   'P 1'
#
loop_
_entity.id
_entity.type
_entity.pdbx_description
1 polymer ?
#
loop_
_entity_poly.entity_id
_entity_poly.type
_entity_poly.pdbx_seq_one_letter_code
_entity_poly.pdbx_strand_id
1 'polypeptide(L)'
;MTYEMPKLIRDDAQNAHTFIMGKRMDIICHKDFWTEGGYFIEYFGKLDNGLLIQFYTDAENNIRWEFETEDIHKLFTFLGIKVKAKFEEGECDDCGFYEVTDFYLPSGKNLYYESHFGNSNMPQCWDEFLEIAEEELAYRDY
;
A
#
# COMPACT_ATOMS: atom_id res chain seq x y z
N MET A 1 17.03 -1.41 -11.51
CA MET A 1 16.54 -2.75 -11.16
C MET A 1 15.02 -2.71 -11.14
N THR A 2 14.37 -3.65 -11.78
CA THR A 2 12.91 -3.74 -11.76
C THR A 2 12.50 -4.83 -10.78
N TYR A 3 11.53 -4.54 -9.94
CA TYR A 3 10.93 -5.53 -9.06
C TYR A 3 9.71 -6.13 -9.71
N GLU A 4 9.55 -7.43 -9.54
CA GLU A 4 8.34 -8.10 -9.98
C GLU A 4 7.19 -7.75 -9.02
N MET A 5 5.98 -7.68 -9.58
CA MET A 5 4.77 -7.52 -8.78
C MET A 5 4.63 -8.71 -7.83
N PRO A 6 4.34 -8.49 -6.55
CA PRO A 6 4.12 -9.61 -5.63
C PRO A 6 3.00 -10.52 -6.10
N LYS A 7 3.22 -11.83 -5.93
CA LYS A 7 2.23 -12.86 -6.27
C LYS A 7 1.84 -13.61 -5.02
N LEU A 8 0.58 -13.98 -4.94
CA LEU A 8 0.08 -14.80 -3.84
C LEU A 8 0.57 -16.23 -3.99
N ILE A 9 1.18 -16.76 -2.95
CA ILE A 9 1.66 -18.14 -2.87
C ILE A 9 0.67 -18.92 -2.00
N ARG A 10 0.10 -19.98 -2.59
CA ARG A 10 -0.84 -20.86 -1.89
C ARG A 10 -0.19 -22.23 -1.71
N ASP A 11 0.42 -22.42 -0.54
CA ASP A 11 0.97 -23.73 -0.16
C ASP A 11 -0.16 -24.72 0.10
N ASP A 12 -1.06 -24.30 0.96
CA ASP A 12 -2.33 -24.97 1.23
C ASP A 12 -3.30 -23.91 1.74
N ALA A 13 -4.51 -24.33 2.11
CA ALA A 13 -5.57 -23.40 2.48
C ALA A 13 -5.25 -22.57 3.74
N GLN A 14 -4.24 -22.96 4.51
CA GLN A 14 -3.94 -22.32 5.80
C GLN A 14 -2.64 -21.51 5.78
N ASN A 15 -1.77 -21.72 4.78
CA ASN A 15 -0.44 -21.13 4.74
C ASN A 15 -0.23 -20.18 3.55
N ALA A 16 -1.32 -19.60 3.04
CA ALA A 16 -1.20 -18.62 1.96
C ALA A 16 -0.37 -17.42 2.44
N HIS A 17 0.52 -16.96 1.59
CA HIS A 17 1.40 -15.83 1.92
C HIS A 17 1.92 -15.20 0.63
N THR A 18 2.57 -14.08 0.78
CA THR A 18 3.31 -13.42 -0.30
C THR A 18 4.55 -12.75 0.29
N PHE A 19 5.43 -12.28 -0.59
CA PHE A 19 6.63 -11.54 -0.20
C PHE A 19 6.60 -10.16 -0.84
N ILE A 20 6.98 -9.16 -0.06
CA ILE A 20 7.15 -7.79 -0.52
C ILE A 20 8.61 -7.43 -0.28
N MET A 21 9.39 -7.34 -1.36
CA MET A 21 10.83 -7.04 -1.28
C MET A 21 11.56 -7.93 -0.27
N GLY A 22 11.27 -9.23 -0.31
CA GLY A 22 11.89 -10.23 0.56
C GLY A 22 11.27 -10.39 1.94
N LYS A 23 10.29 -9.57 2.29
CA LYS A 23 9.58 -9.67 3.58
C LYS A 23 8.26 -10.39 3.41
N ARG A 24 8.00 -11.34 4.30
CA ARG A 24 6.80 -12.17 4.23
C ARG A 24 5.57 -11.46 4.78
N MET A 25 4.47 -11.57 4.06
CA MET A 25 3.15 -11.17 4.52
C MET A 25 2.24 -12.41 4.53
N ASP A 26 1.68 -12.75 5.69
CA ASP A 26 0.77 -13.90 5.82
C ASP A 26 -0.65 -13.50 5.48
N ILE A 27 -1.36 -14.39 4.79
CA ILE A 27 -2.75 -14.17 4.44
C ILE A 27 -3.63 -14.77 5.54
N ILE A 28 -4.46 -13.95 6.17
CA ILE A 28 -5.26 -14.39 7.31
C ILE A 28 -6.71 -14.66 6.94
N CYS A 29 -7.24 -14.01 5.89
CA CYS A 29 -8.57 -14.31 5.37
C CYS A 29 -8.71 -13.76 3.95
N HIS A 30 -9.75 -14.23 3.27
CA HIS A 30 -10.08 -13.75 1.94
C HIS A 30 -11.60 -13.71 1.74
N LYS A 31 -12.03 -12.93 0.75
CA LYS A 31 -13.41 -12.80 0.38
C LYS A 31 -13.53 -12.64 -1.13
N ASP A 32 -14.39 -13.43 -1.73
CA ASP A 32 -14.68 -13.36 -3.16
C ASP A 32 -15.86 -12.43 -3.41
N PHE A 33 -15.80 -11.66 -4.49
CA PHE A 33 -16.94 -10.83 -4.85
C PHE A 33 -16.95 -10.51 -6.35
N TRP A 34 -18.14 -10.15 -6.83
CA TRP A 34 -18.37 -9.73 -8.21
C TRP A 34 -18.71 -8.26 -8.27
N THR A 35 -18.14 -7.58 -9.25
CA THR A 35 -18.44 -6.19 -9.58
C THR A 35 -18.72 -6.08 -11.07
N GLU A 36 -19.12 -4.90 -11.54
CA GLU A 36 -19.27 -4.64 -12.98
C GLU A 36 -17.95 -4.85 -13.74
N GLY A 37 -16.83 -4.69 -13.06
CA GLY A 37 -15.51 -4.93 -13.64
C GLY A 37 -15.05 -6.38 -13.66
N GLY A 38 -15.84 -7.31 -13.10
CA GLY A 38 -15.52 -8.74 -13.08
C GLY A 38 -15.47 -9.34 -11.68
N TYR A 39 -14.80 -10.49 -11.60
CA TYR A 39 -14.63 -11.25 -10.37
C TYR A 39 -13.31 -10.86 -9.71
N PHE A 40 -13.36 -10.53 -8.43
CA PHE A 40 -12.21 -10.15 -7.63
C PHE A 40 -12.14 -10.97 -6.36
N ILE A 41 -10.92 -11.19 -5.90
CA ILE A 41 -10.67 -11.79 -4.60
C ILE A 41 -9.95 -10.75 -3.74
N GLU A 42 -10.59 -10.39 -2.64
CA GLU A 42 -10.05 -9.49 -1.65
C GLU A 42 -9.39 -10.31 -0.55
N TYR A 43 -8.20 -9.89 -0.15
CA TYR A 43 -7.42 -10.57 0.89
C TYR A 43 -7.10 -9.59 2.01
N PHE A 44 -6.93 -10.16 3.21
CA PHE A 44 -6.38 -9.44 4.35
C PHE A 44 -5.07 -10.11 4.72
N GLY A 45 -4.00 -9.34 4.64
CA GLY A 45 -2.66 -9.80 4.97
C GLY A 45 -2.21 -9.25 6.32
N LYS A 46 -1.47 -10.07 7.05
CA LYS A 46 -0.87 -9.67 8.32
C LYS A 46 0.64 -9.51 8.13
N LEU A 47 1.15 -8.33 8.44
CA LEU A 47 2.56 -8.04 8.40
C LEU A 47 3.24 -8.55 9.69
N ASP A 48 4.57 -8.68 9.65
CA ASP A 48 5.33 -9.18 10.80
C ASP A 48 5.25 -8.27 12.03
N ASN A 49 4.94 -7.00 11.82
CA ASN A 49 4.73 -6.05 12.92
C ASN A 49 3.30 -6.06 13.47
N GLY A 50 2.45 -6.98 13.00
CA GLY A 50 1.07 -7.13 13.47
C GLY A 50 0.04 -6.27 12.75
N LEU A 51 0.46 -5.42 11.82
CA LEU A 51 -0.47 -4.60 11.05
C LEU A 51 -1.24 -5.44 10.03
N LEU A 52 -2.48 -5.07 9.79
CA LEU A 52 -3.36 -5.71 8.81
C LEU A 52 -3.47 -4.82 7.57
N ILE A 53 -3.38 -5.44 6.41
CA ILE A 53 -3.46 -4.73 5.14
C ILE A 53 -4.45 -5.45 4.23
N GLN A 54 -5.30 -4.68 3.56
CA GLN A 54 -6.25 -5.17 2.57
C GLN A 54 -5.67 -5.02 1.17
N PHE A 55 -5.85 -6.03 0.34
CA PHE A 55 -5.39 -5.99 -1.05
C PHE A 55 -6.25 -6.90 -1.93
N TYR A 56 -6.05 -6.79 -3.25
CA TYR A 56 -6.80 -7.57 -4.24
C TYR A 56 -5.84 -8.35 -5.14
N THR A 57 -6.32 -9.45 -5.70
CA THR A 57 -5.59 -10.15 -6.75
C THR A 57 -6.30 -10.01 -8.08
N ASP A 58 -5.51 -10.00 -9.16
CA ASP A 58 -6.02 -10.07 -10.53
C ASP A 58 -6.15 -11.54 -10.99
N ALA A 59 -6.55 -11.75 -12.26
CA ALA A 59 -6.75 -13.08 -12.81
C ALA A 59 -5.47 -13.92 -12.87
N GLU A 60 -4.31 -13.28 -12.86
CA GLU A 60 -3.00 -13.96 -12.88
C GLU A 60 -2.44 -14.17 -11.48
N ASN A 61 -3.24 -13.87 -10.44
CA ASN A 61 -2.86 -14.00 -9.04
C ASN A 61 -1.77 -13.00 -8.61
N ASN A 62 -1.57 -11.94 -9.37
CA ASN A 62 -0.73 -10.82 -8.97
C ASN A 62 -1.50 -9.94 -8.00
N ILE A 63 -0.79 -9.40 -7.01
CA ILE A 63 -1.39 -8.50 -6.06
C ILE A 63 -1.62 -7.15 -6.72
N ARG A 64 -2.87 -6.72 -6.72
CA ARG A 64 -3.30 -5.40 -7.12
C ARG A 64 -3.67 -4.62 -5.87
N TRP A 65 -3.24 -3.38 -5.83
CA TRP A 65 -3.46 -2.54 -4.67
C TRP A 65 -4.18 -1.26 -5.07
N GLU A 66 -5.32 -1.02 -4.45
CA GLU A 66 -5.93 0.30 -4.47
C GLU A 66 -5.47 0.98 -3.20
N PHE A 67 -4.52 1.90 -3.34
CA PHE A 67 -3.86 2.48 -2.18
C PHE A 67 -4.79 3.43 -1.42
N GLU A 68 -5.15 3.03 -0.23
CA GLU A 68 -5.58 3.96 0.79
C GLU A 68 -4.31 4.60 1.37
N THR A 69 -4.39 5.88 1.71
CA THR A 69 -3.20 6.62 2.16
C THR A 69 -2.56 6.00 3.41
N GLU A 70 -3.40 5.51 4.33
CA GLU A 70 -2.90 4.86 5.54
C GLU A 70 -2.17 3.55 5.24
N ASP A 71 -2.62 2.82 4.23
CA ASP A 71 -2.01 1.55 3.85
C ASP A 71 -0.61 1.77 3.27
N ILE A 72 -0.41 2.85 2.52
CA ILE A 72 0.91 3.21 2.01
C ILE A 72 1.87 3.45 3.18
N HIS A 73 1.43 4.15 4.21
CA HIS A 73 2.22 4.38 5.42
C HIS A 73 2.62 3.05 6.08
N LYS A 74 1.65 2.15 6.24
CA LYS A 74 1.87 0.84 6.83
C LYS A 74 2.87 0.01 6.03
N LEU A 75 2.78 0.06 4.69
CA LEU A 75 3.68 -0.68 3.82
C LEU A 75 5.13 -0.17 3.92
N PHE A 76 5.33 1.13 3.93
CA PHE A 76 6.67 1.68 4.12
C PHE A 76 7.25 1.28 5.47
N THR A 77 6.46 1.37 6.52
CA THR A 77 6.87 0.97 7.87
C THR A 77 7.25 -0.50 7.93
N PHE A 78 6.46 -1.35 7.27
CA PHE A 78 6.74 -2.79 7.18
C PHE A 78 8.09 -3.07 6.52
N LEU A 79 8.46 -2.28 5.52
CA LEU A 79 9.75 -2.43 4.84
C LEU A 79 10.92 -1.83 5.62
N GLY A 80 10.67 -1.26 6.78
CA GLY A 80 11.71 -0.63 7.59
C GLY A 80 12.03 0.80 7.21
N ILE A 81 11.21 1.41 6.37
CA ILE A 81 11.38 2.80 5.94
C ILE A 81 10.64 3.69 6.95
N LYS A 82 11.36 4.61 7.59
CA LYS A 82 10.75 5.53 8.55
C LYS A 82 9.96 6.59 7.80
N VAL A 83 8.69 6.71 8.14
CA VAL A 83 7.79 7.68 7.53
C VAL A 83 7.28 8.62 8.60
N LYS A 84 7.37 9.92 8.34
CA LYS A 84 6.71 10.92 9.19
C LYS A 84 5.42 11.30 8.49
N ALA A 85 4.30 10.97 9.12
CA ALA A 85 2.98 11.20 8.54
C ALA A 85 2.24 12.27 9.34
N LYS A 86 1.51 13.10 8.62
CA LYS A 86 0.60 14.09 9.21
C LYS A 86 -0.74 13.93 8.52
N PHE A 87 -1.78 13.75 9.31
CA PHE A 87 -3.14 13.61 8.84
C PHE A 87 -3.96 14.80 9.34
N GLU A 88 -4.75 15.38 8.45
CA GLU A 88 -5.64 16.49 8.78
C GLU A 88 -7.01 16.22 8.17
N GLU A 89 -8.05 16.47 8.94
CA GLU A 89 -9.43 16.39 8.50
C GLU A 89 -10.14 17.69 8.81
N GLY A 90 -11.10 18.10 7.99
CA GLY A 90 -11.84 19.31 8.20
C GLY A 90 -13.10 19.38 7.36
N GLU A 91 -13.81 20.49 7.49
CA GLU A 91 -15.00 20.77 6.70
C GLU A 91 -14.79 22.08 5.92
N CYS A 92 -15.26 22.07 4.68
CA CYS A 92 -15.20 23.20 3.77
C CYS A 92 -16.61 23.52 3.31
N ASP A 93 -16.98 24.81 3.26
CA ASP A 93 -18.32 25.23 2.86
C ASP A 93 -18.65 24.81 1.43
N ASP A 94 -17.65 24.75 0.56
CA ASP A 94 -17.83 24.44 -0.86
C ASP A 94 -17.72 22.95 -1.18
N CYS A 95 -16.89 22.20 -0.45
CA CYS A 95 -16.57 20.81 -0.77
C CYS A 95 -16.98 19.81 0.31
N GLY A 96 -17.52 20.29 1.44
CA GLY A 96 -17.91 19.42 2.54
C GLY A 96 -16.72 18.93 3.34
N PHE A 97 -16.72 17.63 3.66
CA PHE A 97 -15.63 17.00 4.41
C PHE A 97 -14.39 16.83 3.53
N TYR A 98 -13.23 17.12 4.08
CA TYR A 98 -11.97 16.92 3.37
C TYR A 98 -10.92 16.24 4.25
N GLU A 99 -9.97 15.60 3.58
CA GLU A 99 -8.83 14.95 4.21
C GLU A 99 -7.55 15.41 3.54
N VAL A 100 -6.50 15.61 4.33
CA VAL A 100 -5.15 15.91 3.85
C VAL A 100 -4.19 14.94 4.53
N THR A 101 -3.32 14.33 3.76
CA THR A 101 -2.29 13.43 4.24
C THR A 101 -0.94 13.84 3.66
N ASP A 102 0.05 14.04 4.53
CA ASP A 102 1.42 14.31 4.13
C ASP A 102 2.34 13.24 4.72
N PHE A 103 3.13 12.62 3.87
CA PHE A 103 4.18 11.69 4.28
C PHE A 103 5.54 12.26 3.90
N TYR A 104 6.49 12.17 4.82
CA TYR A 104 7.88 12.54 4.56
C TYR A 104 8.75 11.31 4.73
N LEU A 105 9.46 10.97 3.66
CA LEU A 105 10.36 9.82 3.61
C LEU A 105 11.78 10.22 4.04
N PRO A 106 12.67 9.26 4.36
CA PRO A 106 14.01 9.58 4.86
C PRO A 106 14.84 10.49 3.95
N SER A 107 14.67 10.39 2.63
CA SER A 107 15.37 11.25 1.68
C SER A 107 14.88 12.69 1.67
N GLY A 108 13.76 12.96 2.35
CA GLY A 108 13.07 14.24 2.30
C GLY A 108 11.96 14.31 1.27
N LYS A 109 11.76 13.23 0.50
CA LYS A 109 10.66 13.16 -0.46
C LYS A 109 9.33 13.27 0.27
N ASN A 110 8.44 14.12 -0.25
CA ASN A 110 7.10 14.31 0.27
C ASN A 110 6.08 13.61 -0.62
N LEU A 111 5.27 12.76 -0.02
CA LEU A 111 4.10 12.18 -0.67
C LEU A 111 2.86 12.79 -0.03
N TYR A 112 1.91 13.25 -0.83
CA TYR A 112 0.74 13.94 -0.31
C TYR A 112 -0.54 13.54 -1.04
N TYR A 113 -1.64 13.71 -0.33
CA TYR A 113 -2.98 13.59 -0.84
C TYR A 113 -3.84 14.69 -0.22
N GLU A 114 -4.62 15.36 -1.05
CA GLU A 114 -5.56 16.40 -0.62
C GLU A 114 -6.89 16.20 -1.35
N SER A 115 -7.95 15.95 -0.61
CA SER A 115 -9.24 15.65 -1.19
C SER A 115 -9.99 16.87 -1.72
N HIS A 116 -9.67 18.10 -1.24
CA HIS A 116 -10.30 19.34 -1.70
C HIS A 116 -10.28 19.50 -3.23
N PHE A 117 -9.11 19.30 -3.81
CA PHE A 117 -8.87 19.51 -5.24
C PHE A 117 -8.43 18.22 -5.94
N GLY A 118 -8.42 17.11 -5.21
CA GLY A 118 -7.97 15.84 -5.78
C GLY A 118 -6.47 15.79 -6.08
N ASN A 119 -5.67 16.64 -5.45
CA ASN A 119 -4.23 16.66 -5.66
C ASN A 119 -3.56 15.51 -4.92
N SER A 120 -2.72 14.74 -5.62
CA SER A 120 -2.00 13.64 -5.01
C SER A 120 -0.76 13.31 -5.84
N ASN A 121 0.34 12.98 -5.14
CA ASN A 121 1.49 12.36 -5.76
C ASN A 121 1.78 10.99 -5.14
N MET A 122 0.79 10.43 -4.44
CA MET A 122 0.90 9.09 -3.87
C MET A 122 1.11 8.07 -4.99
N PRO A 123 1.87 6.99 -4.74
CA PRO A 123 1.95 5.89 -5.70
C PRO A 123 0.56 5.30 -5.92
N GLN A 124 0.22 5.03 -7.19
CA GLN A 124 -1.11 4.53 -7.55
C GLN A 124 -1.10 3.05 -7.90
N CYS A 125 0.07 2.45 -8.01
CA CYS A 125 0.22 1.04 -8.33
C CYS A 125 1.46 0.46 -7.66
N TRP A 126 1.57 -0.86 -7.68
CA TRP A 126 2.71 -1.55 -7.09
C TRP A 126 4.05 -1.10 -7.69
N ASP A 127 4.12 -0.92 -9.01
CA ASP A 127 5.36 -0.52 -9.66
C ASP A 127 5.86 0.81 -9.13
N GLU A 128 4.99 1.80 -9.00
CA GLU A 128 5.35 3.10 -8.46
C GLU A 128 5.77 3.00 -6.99
N PHE A 129 5.04 2.23 -6.20
CA PHE A 129 5.36 2.02 -4.79
C PHE A 129 6.73 1.36 -4.62
N LEU A 130 6.98 0.27 -5.36
CA LEU A 130 8.23 -0.48 -5.25
C LEU A 130 9.43 0.36 -5.70
N GLU A 131 9.25 1.19 -6.73
CA GLU A 131 10.30 2.10 -7.20
C GLU A 131 10.68 3.10 -6.09
N ILE A 132 9.70 3.72 -5.46
CA ILE A 132 9.94 4.65 -4.36
C ILE A 132 10.60 3.93 -3.18
N ALA A 133 10.08 2.75 -2.82
CA ALA A 133 10.63 1.98 -1.71
C ALA A 133 12.09 1.59 -1.96
N GLU A 134 12.42 1.18 -3.19
CA GLU A 134 13.80 0.85 -3.55
C GLU A 134 14.73 2.06 -3.35
N GLU A 135 14.32 3.22 -3.84
CA GLU A 135 15.11 4.44 -3.71
C GLU A 135 15.33 4.81 -2.24
N GLU A 136 14.28 4.69 -1.42
CA GLU A 136 14.38 5.03 -0.01
C GLU A 136 15.20 4.02 0.78
N LEU A 137 15.13 2.75 0.45
CA LEU A 137 15.97 1.72 1.09
C LEU A 137 17.43 1.84 0.70
N ALA A 138 17.73 2.36 -0.49
CA ALA A 138 19.08 2.62 -0.93
C ALA A 138 19.62 3.95 -0.39
N TYR A 139 18.76 4.80 0.16
CA TYR A 139 19.14 6.08 0.69
C TYR A 139 20.04 5.91 1.92
N ARG A 140 21.15 6.64 1.91
CA ARG A 140 22.09 6.66 3.03
C ARG A 140 22.22 8.09 3.54
N ASP A 141 21.95 8.27 4.81
CA ASP A 141 22.17 9.55 5.48
C ASP A 141 23.57 9.49 6.11
N TYR A 142 24.46 10.23 5.52
CA TYR A 142 25.86 10.30 6.00
C TYR A 142 26.05 11.52 6.88
#